data_d4ec4c855f4eecbeff235123813ec86c
#
_entry.id   d4ec4c855f4eecbeff235123813ec86c
#
_cell.length_a   1.000
_cell.length_b   1.000
_cell.length_c   1.000
_cell.angle_alpha   90.00
_cell.angle_beta   90.00
_cell.angle_gamma   90.00
#
_symmetry.space_group_name_H-M   'P 1'
#
loop_
_entity.id
_entity.type
_entity.pdbx_description
1 polymer ?
#
loop_
_entity_poly.entity_id
_entity_poly.type
_entity_poly.pdbx_seq_one_letter_code
_entity_poly.pdbx_strand_id
1 'polypeptide(L)'
;NFSMFFGIAVMLYEATLISDQSPFDKHIAALKNKPGGKPLEGLAAFGFSVFMDRGKCVDCHRGPELTASGLESFKADREHREQVELMRVHETQQGETAMYDSGFYNLGVRPTAEDLGIGFSDPFGHPLSFTKQYLPHLKTGQGTVDVFTVDPCGFSIQPCEPIERPDLVRAAVDGSFKTPSLRNVELTGPYMHTGGMSTLRQVVEFYDRGGDFLNAEQA
;
A
#
# COMPACT_ATOMS: atom_id res chain seq x y z
N ASN A 1 -7.98 15.02 -23.60
CA ASN A 1 -8.37 13.60 -23.57
C ASN A 1 -7.31 12.64 -24.13
N PHE A 2 -6.22 13.12 -24.78
CA PHE A 2 -5.15 12.25 -25.30
C PHE A 2 -4.49 11.45 -24.17
N SER A 3 -4.10 12.11 -23.07
CA SER A 3 -3.45 11.47 -21.93
C SER A 3 -4.30 10.36 -21.29
N MET A 4 -5.61 10.57 -21.22
CA MET A 4 -6.54 9.57 -20.73
C MET A 4 -6.58 8.33 -21.63
N PHE A 5 -6.74 8.52 -22.94
CA PHE A 5 -6.76 7.38 -23.88
C PHE A 5 -5.42 6.66 -23.95
N PHE A 6 -4.31 7.40 -23.88
CA PHE A 6 -2.99 6.81 -23.78
C PHE A 6 -2.84 5.94 -22.52
N GLY A 7 -3.23 6.49 -21.36
CA GLY A 7 -3.20 5.75 -20.09
C GLY A 7 -4.06 4.49 -20.12
N ILE A 8 -5.28 4.57 -20.67
CA ILE A 8 -6.17 3.41 -20.84
C ILE A 8 -5.54 2.36 -21.77
N ALA A 9 -4.93 2.77 -22.87
CA ALA A 9 -4.28 1.84 -23.81
C ALA A 9 -3.10 1.13 -23.17
N VAL A 10 -2.26 1.84 -22.39
CA VAL A 10 -1.15 1.24 -21.61
C VAL A 10 -1.71 0.27 -20.58
N MET A 11 -2.70 0.66 -19.81
CA MET A 11 -3.36 -0.19 -18.81
C MET A 11 -3.91 -1.48 -19.43
N LEU A 12 -4.59 -1.39 -20.57
CA LEU A 12 -5.13 -2.56 -21.28
C LEU A 12 -4.03 -3.48 -21.81
N TYR A 13 -2.92 -2.92 -22.27
CA TYR A 13 -1.75 -3.69 -22.66
C TYR A 13 -1.12 -4.40 -21.46
N GLU A 14 -0.88 -3.68 -20.38
CA GLU A 14 -0.30 -4.24 -19.15
C GLU A 14 -1.17 -5.36 -18.58
N ALA A 15 -2.50 -5.25 -18.68
CA ALA A 15 -3.44 -6.29 -18.25
C ALA A 15 -3.27 -7.62 -19.02
N THR A 16 -2.60 -7.62 -20.17
CA THR A 16 -2.26 -8.85 -20.91
C THR A 16 -0.96 -9.50 -20.43
N LEU A 17 -0.14 -8.78 -19.65
CA LEU A 17 1.16 -9.24 -19.15
C LEU A 17 0.99 -10.01 -17.84
N ILE A 18 0.57 -11.26 -17.94
CA ILE A 18 0.28 -12.11 -16.78
C ILE A 18 1.54 -12.88 -16.36
N SER A 19 1.98 -12.69 -15.12
CA SER A 19 3.08 -13.43 -14.50
C SER A 19 2.53 -14.36 -13.41
N ASP A 20 2.10 -15.57 -13.82
CA ASP A 20 1.41 -16.52 -12.94
C ASP A 20 2.10 -17.91 -12.86
N GLN A 21 3.36 -18.01 -13.30
CA GLN A 21 4.11 -19.26 -13.34
C GLN A 21 5.37 -19.25 -12.45
N SER A 22 5.45 -18.30 -11.54
CA SER A 22 6.60 -18.19 -10.63
C SER A 22 6.66 -19.35 -9.62
N PRO A 23 7.79 -19.59 -8.95
CA PRO A 23 7.86 -20.54 -7.84
C PRO A 23 6.84 -20.25 -6.74
N PHE A 24 6.54 -18.98 -6.48
CA PHE A 24 5.49 -18.55 -5.55
C PHE A 24 4.11 -19.05 -5.99
N ASP A 25 3.73 -18.87 -7.27
CA ASP A 25 2.43 -19.33 -7.78
C ASP A 25 2.26 -20.83 -7.65
N LYS A 26 3.31 -21.58 -7.97
CA LYS A 26 3.33 -23.04 -7.83
C LYS A 26 3.20 -23.47 -6.37
N HIS A 27 3.82 -22.74 -5.46
CA HIS A 27 3.67 -22.99 -4.02
C HIS A 27 2.23 -22.73 -3.55
N ILE A 28 1.63 -21.59 -3.92
CA ILE A 28 0.23 -21.30 -3.58
C ILE A 28 -0.72 -22.32 -4.19
N ALA A 29 -0.46 -22.79 -5.42
CA ALA A 29 -1.23 -23.87 -6.04
C ALA A 29 -1.12 -25.17 -5.25
N ALA A 30 0.07 -25.52 -4.74
CA ALA A 30 0.28 -26.67 -3.88
C ALA A 30 -0.49 -26.58 -2.57
N LEU A 31 -0.45 -25.43 -1.90
CA LEU A 31 -1.22 -25.19 -0.66
C LEU A 31 -2.73 -25.31 -0.87
N LYS A 32 -3.21 -25.01 -2.07
CA LYS A 32 -4.63 -25.11 -2.45
C LYS A 32 -4.97 -26.47 -3.13
N ASN A 33 -4.06 -27.44 -3.12
CA ASN A 33 -4.21 -28.74 -3.77
C ASN A 33 -4.60 -28.64 -5.26
N LYS A 34 -4.10 -27.61 -5.97
CA LYS A 34 -4.37 -27.41 -7.39
C LYS A 34 -3.36 -28.16 -8.27
N PRO A 35 -3.76 -28.59 -9.50
CA PRO A 35 -2.83 -29.18 -10.45
C PRO A 35 -1.63 -28.29 -10.74
N GLY A 36 -0.45 -28.90 -10.88
CA GLY A 36 0.81 -28.17 -11.15
C GLY A 36 1.43 -27.48 -9.93
N GLY A 37 0.80 -27.61 -8.76
CA GLY A 37 1.35 -27.08 -7.52
C GLY A 37 2.67 -27.78 -7.14
N LYS A 38 3.65 -26.98 -6.73
CA LYS A 38 4.95 -27.44 -6.22
C LYS A 38 5.35 -26.63 -5.00
N PRO A 39 5.51 -27.25 -3.81
CA PRO A 39 5.92 -26.54 -2.63
C PRO A 39 7.29 -25.87 -2.79
N LEU A 40 7.49 -24.74 -2.11
CA LEU A 40 8.84 -24.20 -1.86
C LEU A 40 9.58 -25.15 -0.91
N GLU A 41 10.88 -25.25 -1.09
CA GLU A 41 11.75 -26.11 -0.27
C GLU A 41 12.98 -25.35 0.25
N GLY A 42 13.63 -25.88 1.27
CA GLY A 42 14.87 -25.35 1.81
C GLY A 42 14.77 -23.89 2.24
N LEU A 43 15.77 -23.08 1.85
CA LEU A 43 15.82 -21.66 2.23
C LEU A 43 14.67 -20.83 1.66
N ALA A 44 14.10 -21.21 0.52
CA ALA A 44 12.96 -20.52 -0.05
C ALA A 44 11.70 -20.71 0.80
N ALA A 45 11.46 -21.92 1.30
CA ALA A 45 10.34 -22.19 2.23
C ALA A 45 10.53 -21.45 3.56
N PHE A 46 11.74 -21.43 4.09
CA PHE A 46 12.07 -20.67 5.29
C PHE A 46 11.87 -19.16 5.08
N GLY A 47 12.38 -18.60 3.99
CA GLY A 47 12.18 -17.20 3.63
C GLY A 47 10.69 -16.83 3.46
N PHE A 48 9.89 -17.72 2.88
CA PHE A 48 8.45 -17.54 2.79
C PHE A 48 7.79 -17.51 4.18
N SER A 49 8.18 -18.37 5.12
CA SER A 49 7.65 -18.32 6.49
C SER A 49 8.03 -17.01 7.21
N VAL A 50 9.24 -16.50 7.00
CA VAL A 50 9.65 -15.20 7.54
C VAL A 50 8.81 -14.07 6.93
N PHE A 51 8.59 -14.11 5.61
CA PHE A 51 7.78 -13.11 4.89
C PHE A 51 6.33 -13.06 5.42
N MET A 52 5.73 -14.22 5.70
CA MET A 52 4.35 -14.34 6.15
C MET A 52 4.15 -14.02 7.63
N ASP A 53 5.17 -14.23 8.48
CA ASP A 53 5.02 -14.16 9.94
C ASP A 53 5.96 -13.13 10.56
N ARG A 54 7.21 -13.48 10.84
CA ARG A 54 8.13 -12.63 11.61
C ARG A 54 8.51 -11.33 10.93
N GLY A 55 8.68 -11.35 9.61
CA GLY A 55 9.02 -10.17 8.81
C GLY A 55 7.83 -9.28 8.53
N LYS A 56 6.60 -9.78 8.72
CA LYS A 56 5.34 -9.06 8.46
C LYS A 56 5.24 -8.42 7.07
N CYS A 57 6.03 -8.89 6.12
CA CYS A 57 6.07 -8.33 4.77
C CYS A 57 4.71 -8.46 4.07
N VAL A 58 3.96 -9.53 4.40
CA VAL A 58 2.62 -9.80 3.87
C VAL A 58 1.60 -8.71 4.24
N ASP A 59 1.80 -7.95 5.30
CA ASP A 59 0.87 -6.90 5.72
C ASP A 59 0.75 -5.81 4.64
N CYS A 60 1.86 -5.52 3.94
CA CYS A 60 1.89 -4.58 2.82
C CYS A 60 1.95 -5.29 1.45
N HIS A 61 2.59 -6.46 1.35
CA HIS A 61 2.80 -7.22 0.12
C HIS A 61 1.90 -8.47 0.06
N ARG A 62 0.59 -8.26 0.05
CA ARG A 62 -0.44 -9.31 0.07
C ARG A 62 -1.13 -9.50 -1.27
N GLY A 63 -1.96 -10.54 -1.32
CA GLY A 63 -2.75 -10.86 -2.50
C GLY A 63 -1.93 -11.44 -3.65
N PRO A 64 -2.58 -11.75 -4.78
CA PRO A 64 -1.92 -12.37 -5.94
C PRO A 64 -0.92 -11.45 -6.62
N GLU A 65 -1.08 -10.15 -6.49
CA GLU A 65 -0.19 -9.11 -7.03
C GLU A 65 0.96 -8.78 -6.07
N LEU A 66 0.97 -9.33 -4.85
CA LEU A 66 1.93 -9.06 -3.78
C LEU A 66 2.06 -7.56 -3.49
N THR A 67 0.91 -6.87 -3.43
CA THR A 67 0.80 -5.47 -3.05
C THR A 67 -0.56 -5.17 -2.43
N ALA A 68 -0.58 -4.44 -1.33
CA ALA A 68 -1.82 -3.96 -0.70
C ALA A 68 -2.54 -2.89 -1.53
N SER A 69 -1.85 -2.30 -2.52
CA SER A 69 -2.42 -1.31 -3.44
C SER A 69 -2.93 -1.93 -4.75
N GLY A 70 -2.95 -3.26 -4.85
CA GLY A 70 -3.43 -3.95 -6.04
C GLY A 70 -4.95 -4.09 -6.07
N LEU A 71 -5.52 -4.14 -7.27
CA LEU A 71 -6.97 -4.27 -7.45
C LEU A 71 -7.54 -5.55 -6.79
N GLU A 72 -6.82 -6.66 -6.89
CA GLU A 72 -7.25 -7.91 -6.27
C GLU A 72 -7.17 -7.87 -4.74
N SER A 73 -6.25 -7.11 -4.18
CA SER A 73 -6.21 -6.87 -2.74
C SER A 73 -7.42 -6.08 -2.25
N PHE A 74 -7.85 -5.07 -3.01
CA PHE A 74 -9.08 -4.33 -2.72
C PHE A 74 -10.32 -5.20 -2.89
N LYS A 75 -10.37 -6.06 -3.91
CA LYS A 75 -11.49 -7.01 -4.10
C LYS A 75 -11.56 -8.03 -2.96
N ALA A 76 -10.42 -8.59 -2.55
CA ALA A 76 -10.36 -9.57 -1.46
C ALA A 76 -10.80 -8.94 -0.13
N ASP A 77 -10.37 -7.70 0.15
CA ASP A 77 -10.83 -6.97 1.33
C ASP A 77 -12.34 -6.69 1.25
N ARG A 78 -12.88 -6.37 0.07
CA ARG A 78 -14.30 -6.18 -0.16
C ARG A 78 -15.12 -7.45 0.07
N GLU A 79 -14.66 -8.60 -0.43
CA GLU A 79 -15.35 -9.88 -0.25
C GLU A 79 -15.36 -10.33 1.22
N HIS A 80 -14.31 -9.99 1.98
CA HIS A 80 -14.20 -10.38 3.39
C HIS A 80 -14.76 -9.35 4.36
N ARG A 81 -14.77 -8.06 3.99
CA ARG A 81 -15.19 -6.96 4.85
C ARG A 81 -16.32 -6.11 4.30
N GLU A 82 -16.79 -6.42 3.09
CA GLU A 82 -17.80 -5.63 2.36
C GLU A 82 -17.37 -4.16 2.09
N GLN A 83 -16.07 -3.83 2.20
CA GLN A 83 -15.56 -2.46 2.12
C GLN A 83 -14.33 -2.34 1.23
N VAL A 84 -14.30 -1.28 0.40
CA VAL A 84 -13.08 -0.77 -0.23
C VAL A 84 -12.59 0.39 0.61
N GLU A 85 -11.57 0.18 1.40
CA GLU A 85 -11.00 1.22 2.25
C GLU A 85 -9.91 1.99 1.49
N LEU A 86 -10.24 3.17 0.98
CA LEU A 86 -9.25 4.08 0.38
C LEU A 86 -8.36 4.71 1.45
N MET A 87 -8.88 4.89 2.65
CA MET A 87 -8.18 5.45 3.80
C MET A 87 -8.36 4.52 5.00
N ARG A 88 -7.39 4.54 5.91
CA ARG A 88 -7.45 3.81 7.17
C ARG A 88 -7.15 4.72 8.34
N VAL A 89 -7.78 4.40 9.46
CA VAL A 89 -7.53 5.01 10.76
C VAL A 89 -6.74 4.02 11.61
N HIS A 90 -5.69 4.50 12.26
CA HIS A 90 -4.87 3.70 13.15
C HIS A 90 -4.59 4.49 14.44
N GLU A 91 -4.72 3.83 15.57
CA GLU A 91 -4.26 4.38 16.84
C GLU A 91 -2.78 4.09 16.99
N THR A 92 -1.98 5.14 17.16
CA THR A 92 -0.53 5.01 17.32
C THR A 92 -0.19 4.49 18.72
N GLN A 93 1.03 4.04 18.92
CA GLN A 93 1.52 3.60 20.23
C GLN A 93 1.48 4.72 21.29
N GLN A 94 1.47 5.98 20.86
CA GLN A 94 1.34 7.16 21.70
C GLN A 94 -0.13 7.52 22.03
N GLY A 95 -1.11 6.74 21.56
CA GLY A 95 -2.53 7.01 21.73
C GLY A 95 -3.08 8.12 20.82
N GLU A 96 -2.32 8.51 19.78
CA GLU A 96 -2.79 9.43 18.76
C GLU A 96 -3.55 8.67 17.67
N THR A 97 -4.55 9.31 17.09
CA THR A 97 -5.28 8.77 15.94
C THR A 97 -4.67 9.31 14.65
N ALA A 98 -4.17 8.43 13.79
CA ALA A 98 -3.63 8.75 12.49
C ALA A 98 -4.52 8.20 11.38
N MET A 99 -4.71 8.98 10.31
CA MET A 99 -5.38 8.56 9.09
C MET A 99 -4.37 8.54 7.94
N TYR A 100 -4.41 7.51 7.11
CA TYR A 100 -3.50 7.33 5.99
C TYR A 100 -4.19 6.66 4.79
N ASP A 101 -3.63 6.84 3.61
CA ASP A 101 -4.13 6.22 2.39
C ASP A 101 -3.74 4.73 2.35
N SER A 102 -4.72 3.85 2.12
CA SER A 102 -4.50 2.39 2.11
C SER A 102 -3.49 1.98 1.05
N GLY A 103 -2.48 1.21 1.47
CA GLY A 103 -1.42 0.73 0.57
C GLY A 103 -0.31 1.74 0.27
N PHE A 104 -0.29 2.87 0.97
CA PHE A 104 0.76 3.88 0.88
C PHE A 104 1.44 4.03 2.25
N TYR A 105 2.76 3.89 2.28
CA TYR A 105 3.52 3.90 3.53
C TYR A 105 4.81 4.71 3.39
N ASN A 106 5.18 5.40 4.46
CA ASN A 106 6.50 6.00 4.60
C ASN A 106 7.43 5.00 5.29
N LEU A 107 8.43 4.54 4.56
CA LEU A 107 9.41 3.56 5.03
C LEU A 107 10.73 4.20 5.49
N GLY A 108 10.84 5.51 5.45
CA GLY A 108 12.08 6.20 5.79
C GLY A 108 13.20 5.97 4.77
N VAL A 109 12.88 5.89 3.47
CA VAL A 109 13.89 5.78 2.40
C VAL A 109 14.62 7.10 2.20
N ARG A 110 13.93 8.23 2.39
CA ARG A 110 14.44 9.60 2.35
C ARG A 110 13.89 10.40 3.53
N PRO A 111 14.53 11.51 3.90
CA PRO A 111 13.92 12.45 4.83
C PRO A 111 12.56 12.91 4.32
N THR A 112 11.52 12.80 5.14
CA THR A 112 10.14 13.15 4.74
C THR A 112 10.01 14.58 4.19
N ALA A 113 10.76 15.52 4.74
CA ALA A 113 10.72 16.92 4.29
C ALA A 113 11.30 17.12 2.87
N GLU A 114 12.12 16.19 2.39
CA GLU A 114 12.74 16.25 1.06
C GLU A 114 11.96 15.43 0.02
N ASP A 115 11.09 14.53 0.47
CA ASP A 115 10.42 13.56 -0.38
C ASP A 115 9.02 13.23 0.16
N LEU A 116 8.07 14.10 -0.14
CA LEU A 116 6.72 14.07 0.45
C LEU A 116 5.83 12.94 -0.11
N GLY A 117 6.19 12.31 -1.23
CA GLY A 117 5.36 11.27 -1.84
C GLY A 117 3.93 11.75 -2.09
N ILE A 118 2.91 10.96 -1.69
CA ILE A 118 1.50 11.36 -1.81
C ILE A 118 1.11 12.50 -0.86
N GLY A 119 1.96 12.86 0.08
CA GLY A 119 1.76 14.03 0.94
C GLY A 119 1.86 15.36 0.19
N PHE A 120 2.33 15.33 -1.07
CA PHE A 120 2.44 16.50 -1.93
C PHE A 120 1.07 16.95 -2.50
N SER A 121 1.06 18.08 -3.19
CA SER A 121 -0.10 18.57 -3.94
C SER A 121 0.21 18.64 -5.43
N ASP A 122 -0.80 18.59 -6.27
CA ASP A 122 -0.66 18.84 -7.70
C ASP A 122 -0.25 20.30 -7.99
N PRO A 123 0.09 20.65 -9.25
CA PRO A 123 0.46 22.02 -9.61
C PRO A 123 -0.65 23.07 -9.38
N PHE A 124 -1.89 22.64 -9.16
CA PHE A 124 -3.04 23.50 -8.88
C PHE A 124 -3.32 23.63 -7.37
N GLY A 125 -2.53 22.96 -6.51
CA GLY A 125 -2.66 23.01 -5.07
C GLY A 125 -3.63 21.96 -4.49
N HIS A 126 -4.13 21.01 -5.28
CA HIS A 126 -4.97 19.94 -4.77
C HIS A 126 -4.10 18.85 -4.14
N PRO A 127 -4.40 18.41 -2.90
CA PRO A 127 -3.66 17.31 -2.27
C PRO A 127 -3.75 16.02 -3.11
N LEU A 128 -2.63 15.29 -3.25
CA LEU A 128 -2.63 13.99 -3.92
C LEU A 128 -3.25 12.90 -3.05
N SER A 129 -3.12 13.00 -1.72
CA SER A 129 -3.63 12.05 -0.75
C SER A 129 -5.14 12.21 -0.54
N PHE A 130 -5.88 11.10 -0.54
CA PHE A 130 -7.30 11.07 -0.15
C PHE A 130 -7.48 11.55 1.29
N THR A 131 -6.60 11.15 2.19
CA THR A 131 -6.63 11.58 3.59
C THR A 131 -6.53 13.10 3.74
N LYS A 132 -5.60 13.76 3.02
CA LYS A 132 -5.48 15.22 3.06
C LYS A 132 -6.67 15.94 2.43
N GLN A 133 -7.33 15.33 1.47
CA GLN A 133 -8.56 15.87 0.89
C GLN A 133 -9.75 15.73 1.87
N TYR A 134 -9.86 14.59 2.53
CA TYR A 134 -11.00 14.27 3.39
C TYR A 134 -10.90 14.87 4.80
N LEU A 135 -9.70 14.96 5.39
CA LEU A 135 -9.50 15.35 6.78
C LEU A 135 -10.07 16.74 7.14
N PRO A 136 -10.00 17.78 6.28
CA PRO A 136 -10.68 19.06 6.55
C PRO A 136 -12.19 18.90 6.67
N HIS A 137 -12.82 18.10 5.82
CA HIS A 137 -14.25 17.79 5.89
C HIS A 137 -14.61 17.05 7.19
N LEU A 138 -13.81 16.05 7.56
CA LEU A 138 -14.01 15.32 8.82
C LEU A 138 -13.97 16.25 10.05
N LYS A 139 -13.04 17.21 10.08
CA LYS A 139 -12.85 18.12 11.22
C LYS A 139 -13.89 19.23 11.32
N THR A 140 -14.36 19.73 10.19
CA THR A 140 -15.20 20.95 10.16
C THR A 140 -16.62 20.69 9.67
N GLY A 141 -16.90 19.54 9.09
CA GLY A 141 -18.15 19.26 8.37
C GLY A 141 -18.34 20.12 7.12
N GLN A 142 -17.32 20.89 6.70
CA GLN A 142 -17.37 21.78 5.56
C GLN A 142 -16.41 21.32 4.46
N GLY A 143 -16.71 21.68 3.23
CA GLY A 143 -15.92 21.35 2.05
C GLY A 143 -16.66 20.39 1.12
N THR A 144 -16.35 20.45 -0.16
CA THR A 144 -16.82 19.49 -1.15
C THR A 144 -15.90 18.28 -1.08
N VAL A 145 -16.41 17.19 -0.57
CA VAL A 145 -15.78 15.89 -0.81
C VAL A 145 -16.06 15.55 -2.26
N ASP A 146 -15.01 15.46 -3.09
CA ASP A 146 -15.17 15.01 -4.48
C ASP A 146 -15.80 13.62 -4.45
N VAL A 147 -16.57 13.28 -5.50
CA VAL A 147 -17.26 11.99 -5.66
C VAL A 147 -16.29 10.80 -5.54
N PHE A 148 -14.99 11.03 -5.75
CA PHE A 148 -13.92 10.06 -5.57
C PHE A 148 -13.20 10.16 -4.21
N THR A 149 -13.37 11.25 -3.47
CA THR A 149 -12.94 11.38 -2.07
C THR A 149 -14.06 10.84 -1.19
N VAL A 150 -14.21 9.56 -1.25
CA VAL A 150 -15.31 8.93 -0.53
C VAL A 150 -14.98 8.93 0.93
N ASP A 151 -15.95 9.34 1.72
CA ASP A 151 -16.04 8.99 3.13
C ASP A 151 -15.47 7.56 3.30
N PRO A 152 -14.44 7.34 4.12
CA PRO A 152 -13.92 5.98 4.37
C PRO A 152 -15.03 5.00 4.72
N CYS A 153 -16.14 5.52 5.19
CA CYS A 153 -17.35 4.80 5.53
C CYS A 153 -18.39 4.75 4.41
N GLY A 154 -18.26 5.55 3.35
CA GLY A 154 -19.28 5.72 2.31
C GLY A 154 -19.49 4.51 1.40
N PHE A 155 -18.56 3.54 1.39
CA PHE A 155 -18.71 2.25 0.70
C PHE A 155 -19.02 1.10 1.68
N SER A 156 -19.15 1.38 2.97
CA SER A 156 -19.46 0.38 3.98
C SER A 156 -20.94 0.06 3.95
N ILE A 157 -21.28 -1.22 3.90
CA ILE A 157 -22.64 -1.73 4.13
C ILE A 157 -22.92 -1.74 5.64
N GLN A 158 -21.89 -1.67 6.48
CA GLN A 158 -22.02 -1.55 7.93
C GLN A 158 -21.71 -0.12 8.37
N PRO A 159 -22.40 0.38 9.42
CA PRO A 159 -22.06 1.69 9.97
C PRO A 159 -20.60 1.69 10.40
N CYS A 160 -19.82 2.57 9.81
CA CYS A 160 -18.49 2.88 10.31
C CYS A 160 -18.62 3.42 11.73
N GLU A 161 -17.77 2.95 12.62
CA GLU A 161 -17.72 3.56 13.94
C GLU A 161 -17.29 5.02 13.78
N PRO A 162 -18.07 5.97 14.31
CA PRO A 162 -17.72 7.37 14.22
C PRO A 162 -16.36 7.61 14.86
N ILE A 163 -15.50 8.38 14.22
CA ILE A 163 -14.26 8.84 14.85
C ILE A 163 -14.66 9.80 15.97
N GLU A 164 -14.50 9.37 17.23
CA GLU A 164 -14.98 10.11 18.41
C GLU A 164 -14.34 11.50 18.53
N ARG A 165 -13.07 11.64 18.11
CA ARG A 165 -12.30 12.87 18.23
C ARG A 165 -11.65 13.26 16.88
N PRO A 166 -12.46 13.66 15.87
CA PRO A 166 -11.95 14.01 14.55
C PRO A 166 -10.97 15.19 14.57
N ASP A 167 -11.09 16.08 15.56
CA ASP A 167 -10.20 17.20 15.81
C ASP A 167 -8.75 16.76 16.10
N LEU A 168 -8.56 15.59 16.70
CA LEU A 168 -7.27 15.03 17.05
C LEU A 168 -6.65 14.13 15.97
N VAL A 169 -7.39 13.83 14.90
CA VAL A 169 -6.88 12.99 13.82
C VAL A 169 -5.81 13.73 13.03
N ARG A 170 -4.63 13.15 12.89
CA ARG A 170 -3.58 13.64 12.00
C ARG A 170 -3.53 12.89 10.68
N ALA A 171 -3.06 13.52 9.62
CA ALA A 171 -2.74 12.84 8.38
C ALA A 171 -1.33 12.23 8.45
N ALA A 172 -1.23 10.93 8.24
CA ALA A 172 0.03 10.19 8.21
C ALA A 172 0.36 9.78 6.76
N VAL A 173 0.56 10.76 5.88
CA VAL A 173 0.74 10.53 4.43
C VAL A 173 2.01 11.17 3.87
N ASP A 174 2.67 12.05 4.62
CA ASP A 174 3.90 12.69 4.17
C ASP A 174 5.03 11.65 4.08
N GLY A 175 5.73 11.62 2.95
CA GLY A 175 6.76 10.63 2.65
C GLY A 175 6.22 9.26 2.26
N SER A 176 4.90 9.11 2.12
CA SER A 176 4.28 7.83 1.78
C SER A 176 4.28 7.57 0.28
N PHE A 177 4.66 6.35 -0.08
CA PHE A 177 4.68 5.86 -1.45
C PHE A 177 3.85 4.59 -1.59
N LYS A 178 3.33 4.37 -2.79
CA LYS A 178 2.56 3.18 -3.12
C LYS A 178 3.39 1.92 -2.91
N THR A 179 2.84 0.94 -2.21
CA THR A 179 3.43 -0.40 -2.11
C THR A 179 3.54 -1.01 -3.50
N PRO A 180 4.75 -1.30 -4.00
CA PRO A 180 4.93 -1.91 -5.32
C PRO A 180 4.55 -3.40 -5.28
N SER A 181 4.20 -3.94 -6.45
CA SER A 181 4.13 -5.39 -6.63
C SER A 181 5.52 -6.01 -6.48
N LEU A 182 5.58 -7.20 -5.86
CA LEU A 182 6.81 -7.99 -5.83
C LEU A 182 6.89 -9.02 -6.96
N ARG A 183 5.96 -8.99 -7.90
CA ARG A 183 6.02 -9.81 -9.11
C ARG A 183 7.27 -9.46 -9.93
N ASN A 184 8.06 -10.46 -10.30
CA ASN A 184 9.30 -10.31 -11.04
C ASN A 184 10.35 -9.40 -10.37
N VAL A 185 10.26 -9.20 -9.05
CA VAL A 185 11.11 -8.26 -8.31
C VAL A 185 12.61 -8.52 -8.50
N GLU A 186 13.03 -9.77 -8.71
CA GLU A 186 14.44 -10.11 -9.00
C GLU A 186 14.99 -9.49 -10.29
N LEU A 187 14.10 -9.11 -11.23
CA LEU A 187 14.45 -8.57 -12.54
C LEU A 187 14.32 -7.05 -12.64
N THR A 188 13.72 -6.42 -11.62
CA THR A 188 13.29 -5.02 -11.70
C THR A 188 14.14 -4.04 -10.87
N GLY A 189 15.39 -4.43 -10.56
CA GLY A 189 16.33 -3.50 -9.92
C GLY A 189 16.66 -2.29 -10.85
N PRO A 190 17.11 -1.15 -10.28
CA PRO A 190 17.35 -0.90 -8.86
C PRO A 190 16.04 -0.69 -8.06
N TYR A 191 16.13 -0.84 -6.74
CA TYR A 191 15.00 -0.90 -5.84
C TYR A 191 14.76 0.41 -5.08
N MET A 192 13.59 0.48 -4.43
CA MET A 192 12.95 1.64 -3.82
C MET A 192 12.58 2.70 -4.88
N HIS A 193 11.73 3.65 -4.53
CA HIS A 193 11.27 4.69 -5.45
C HIS A 193 12.40 5.61 -5.95
N THR A 194 13.50 5.67 -5.21
CA THR A 194 14.70 6.44 -5.57
C THR A 194 15.69 5.65 -6.44
N GLY A 195 15.53 4.34 -6.56
CA GLY A 195 16.55 3.46 -7.17
C GLY A 195 17.84 3.36 -6.34
N GLY A 196 17.81 3.73 -5.07
CA GLY A 196 19.00 3.80 -4.21
C GLY A 196 19.59 2.45 -3.80
N MET A 197 18.89 1.35 -4.03
CA MET A 197 19.34 0.00 -3.66
C MET A 197 19.48 -0.86 -4.90
N SER A 198 20.68 -1.40 -5.12
CA SER A 198 21.02 -2.18 -6.31
C SER A 198 20.65 -3.66 -6.18
N THR A 199 20.47 -4.17 -4.96
CA THR A 199 20.24 -5.60 -4.69
C THR A 199 19.08 -5.82 -3.72
N LEU A 200 18.40 -6.96 -3.88
CA LEU A 200 17.36 -7.39 -2.91
C LEU A 200 17.91 -7.59 -1.50
N ARG A 201 19.20 -7.95 -1.37
CA ARG A 201 19.85 -8.04 -0.08
C ARG A 201 19.85 -6.70 0.66
N GLN A 202 20.21 -5.61 -0.04
CA GLN A 202 20.15 -4.26 0.53
C GLN A 202 18.73 -3.87 0.96
N VAL A 203 17.72 -4.29 0.18
CA VAL A 203 16.32 -4.08 0.53
C VAL A 203 15.95 -4.80 1.83
N VAL A 204 16.32 -6.08 1.98
CA VAL A 204 16.04 -6.83 3.22
C VAL A 204 16.79 -6.24 4.40
N GLU A 205 18.06 -5.87 4.23
CA GLU A 205 18.86 -5.20 5.27
C GLU A 205 18.28 -3.82 5.66
N PHE A 206 17.68 -3.10 4.71
CA PHE A 206 16.96 -1.85 4.99
C PHE A 206 15.75 -2.08 5.90
N TYR A 207 14.93 -3.09 5.62
CA TYR A 207 13.78 -3.43 6.48
C TYR A 207 14.22 -3.95 7.85
N ASP A 208 15.30 -4.76 7.92
CA ASP A 208 15.81 -5.33 9.17
C ASP A 208 16.29 -4.25 10.14
N ARG A 209 16.86 -3.15 9.64
CA ARG A 209 17.26 -2.01 10.48
C ARG A 209 16.15 -0.97 10.71
N GLY A 210 14.96 -1.15 10.13
CA GLY A 210 13.82 -0.26 10.35
C GLY A 210 13.82 1.02 9.51
N GLY A 211 14.52 1.06 8.36
CA GLY A 211 14.64 2.26 7.51
C GLY A 211 15.89 3.09 7.79
N ASP A 212 16.13 4.09 6.95
CA ASP A 212 17.32 4.96 7.07
C ASP A 212 16.99 6.33 7.70
N PHE A 213 15.75 6.80 7.55
CA PHE A 213 15.27 8.10 8.00
C PHE A 213 13.96 7.94 8.77
N LEU A 214 14.05 7.41 9.99
CA LEU A 214 12.91 7.31 10.88
C LEU A 214 12.65 8.68 11.52
N ASN A 215 11.53 9.29 11.18
CA ASN A 215 11.02 10.42 11.95
C ASN A 215 10.22 9.87 13.15
N ALA A 216 10.36 10.51 14.30
CA ALA A 216 9.61 10.18 15.51
C ALA A 216 8.06 10.24 15.31
N GLU A 217 7.61 10.85 14.23
CA GLU A 217 6.19 10.97 13.83
C GLU A 217 5.66 9.74 13.09
N GLN A 218 6.51 8.73 12.81
CA GLN A 218 6.19 7.54 12.02
C GLN A 218 6.24 6.25 12.82
N ALA A 219 6.73 6.32 14.05
CA ALA A 219 6.84 5.17 14.95
C ALA A 219 5.51 4.82 15.62
#